data_d3bdea15c48affdcabe3b3f646c9c7b5
#
_entry.id   d3bdea15c48affdcabe3b3f646c9c7b5
#
_cell.length_a   1.000
_cell.length_b   1.000
_cell.length_c   1.000
_cell.angle_alpha   90.00
_cell.angle_beta   90.00
_cell.angle_gamma   90.00
#
_symmetry.space_group_name_H-M   'P 1'
#
loop_
_entity.id
_entity.type
_entity.pdbx_description
1 polymer ?
#
loop_
_entity_poly.entity_id
_entity_poly.type
_entity_poly.pdbx_seq_one_letter_code
_entity_poly.pdbx_strand_id
1 'polypeptide(L)'
;MLLRTPTGRDNPMPTQLLMLPPQSEKTREWGTRLAAALPELDFIVAEDREQATEALAHAEAAFGTIPPDLLRHAQRLRWLQAPQAAPPAGYYYPELIAHPVAITNFREIYNDHIGAHVMAFVLAFARGLHHYIPQQLRREWKKLPQDAGVIHLPEATALVVGVGGIGSEVARLAAAFGMRVIGVDERRRDVPPGVAELHRGDELDALLPTADFVILTVPHTPETEGFMNRTRFQEMKKTGFFINIGRGLTTSLDDLVDALRAGEIAGAGLDVYEQEPLPADHPLWTTPGVLLTPHTAGYGPYLDERRYEIILDNCRRFLAGQPLRNLVDKARWF
;
A
#
# COMPACT_ATOMS: atom_id res chain seq x y z
N MET A 1 -31.60 37.91 -51.60
CA MET A 1 -31.92 36.89 -50.59
C MET A 1 -30.58 36.24 -50.15
N LEU A 2 -29.92 36.83 -49.19
CA LEU A 2 -28.59 36.41 -48.71
C LEU A 2 -28.80 35.37 -47.62
N LEU A 3 -28.38 34.13 -47.88
CA LEU A 3 -28.35 33.03 -46.93
C LEU A 3 -27.28 33.31 -45.87
N ARG A 4 -27.68 33.55 -44.65
CA ARG A 4 -26.82 33.56 -43.46
C ARG A 4 -26.34 32.15 -43.17
N THR A 5 -25.04 31.88 -43.27
CA THR A 5 -24.37 30.72 -42.70
C THR A 5 -24.44 30.80 -41.16
N PRO A 6 -24.79 29.71 -40.47
CA PRO A 6 -24.68 29.69 -39.01
C PRO A 6 -23.21 29.51 -38.63
N THR A 7 -22.56 30.59 -38.22
CA THR A 7 -21.28 30.55 -37.50
C THR A 7 -21.59 30.40 -36.01
N GLY A 8 -21.55 29.24 -35.51
CA GLY A 8 -21.70 28.92 -34.09
C GLY A 8 -21.28 27.46 -33.91
N ARG A 9 -19.98 27.18 -33.99
CA ARG A 9 -19.45 26.02 -33.30
C ARG A 9 -19.52 26.35 -31.82
N ASP A 10 -20.51 25.78 -31.12
CA ASP A 10 -20.44 25.65 -29.66
C ASP A 10 -19.14 24.89 -29.38
N ASN A 11 -18.12 25.62 -28.96
CA ASN A 11 -16.89 25.02 -28.48
C ASN A 11 -17.28 24.34 -27.16
N PRO A 12 -17.26 23.02 -27.03
CA PRO A 12 -17.62 22.40 -25.78
C PRO A 12 -16.76 23.01 -24.68
N MET A 13 -17.38 23.36 -23.55
CA MET A 13 -16.62 23.86 -22.39
C MET A 13 -15.48 22.87 -22.09
N PRO A 14 -14.28 23.37 -21.80
CA PRO A 14 -13.15 22.49 -21.52
C PRO A 14 -13.46 21.58 -20.33
N THR A 15 -13.02 20.35 -20.40
CA THR A 15 -13.15 19.39 -19.29
C THR A 15 -12.44 19.97 -18.05
N GLN A 16 -13.15 20.02 -16.92
CA GLN A 16 -12.68 20.66 -15.71
C GLN A 16 -12.14 19.61 -14.71
N LEU A 17 -10.90 19.81 -14.23
CA LEU A 17 -10.31 19.03 -13.15
C LEU A 17 -10.10 19.90 -11.92
N LEU A 18 -10.68 19.48 -10.81
CA LEU A 18 -10.63 20.16 -9.52
C LEU A 18 -9.60 19.53 -8.59
N MET A 19 -8.67 20.32 -8.10
CA MET A 19 -7.80 19.98 -6.97
C MET A 19 -8.53 20.35 -5.68
N LEU A 20 -8.95 19.35 -4.90
CA LEU A 20 -9.71 19.53 -3.66
C LEU A 20 -8.82 19.99 -2.49
N PRO A 21 -9.33 20.85 -1.57
CA PRO A 21 -8.59 21.22 -0.37
C PRO A 21 -8.45 20.02 0.61
N PRO A 22 -7.47 20.07 1.56
CA PRO A 22 -6.51 21.16 1.75
C PRO A 22 -5.38 21.11 0.71
N GLN A 23 -4.92 22.30 0.30
CA GLN A 23 -3.80 22.41 -0.62
C GLN A 23 -2.47 22.39 0.13
N SER A 24 -1.47 21.77 -0.46
CA SER A 24 -0.06 21.85 -0.10
C SER A 24 0.71 22.62 -1.18
N GLU A 25 1.93 23.02 -0.89
CA GLU A 25 2.82 23.59 -1.90
C GLU A 25 2.98 22.61 -3.10
N LYS A 26 3.08 21.32 -2.81
CA LYS A 26 3.23 20.27 -3.83
C LYS A 26 1.98 20.14 -4.71
N THR A 27 0.79 20.18 -4.14
CA THR A 27 -0.45 20.05 -4.96
C THR A 27 -0.66 21.28 -5.86
N ARG A 28 -0.28 22.48 -5.40
CA ARG A 28 -0.28 23.69 -6.24
C ARG A 28 0.75 23.59 -7.38
N GLU A 29 1.96 23.09 -7.09
CA GLU A 29 2.97 22.82 -8.11
C GLU A 29 2.43 21.84 -9.17
N TRP A 30 1.79 20.73 -8.75
CA TRP A 30 1.18 19.78 -9.67
C TRP A 30 0.09 20.44 -10.54
N GLY A 31 -0.80 21.24 -9.95
CA GLY A 31 -1.82 21.97 -10.69
C GLY A 31 -1.21 22.86 -11.79
N THR A 32 -0.17 23.61 -11.45
CA THR A 32 0.56 24.45 -12.42
C THR A 32 1.21 23.64 -13.53
N ARG A 33 1.87 22.53 -13.22
CA ARG A 33 2.52 21.62 -14.17
C ARG A 33 1.50 20.94 -15.08
N LEU A 34 0.37 20.51 -14.54
CA LEU A 34 -0.71 19.86 -15.29
C LEU A 34 -1.36 20.85 -16.26
N ALA A 35 -1.64 22.08 -15.82
CA ALA A 35 -2.18 23.12 -16.69
C ALA A 35 -1.25 23.45 -17.86
N ALA A 36 0.06 23.47 -17.62
CA ALA A 36 1.04 23.67 -18.70
C ALA A 36 1.15 22.47 -19.65
N ALA A 37 0.99 21.23 -19.14
CA ALA A 37 1.12 20.00 -19.92
C ALA A 37 -0.14 19.65 -20.72
N LEU A 38 -1.31 20.12 -20.30
CA LEU A 38 -2.63 19.76 -20.83
C LEU A 38 -3.51 21.04 -20.95
N PRO A 39 -3.23 21.92 -21.92
CA PRO A 39 -3.96 23.19 -22.09
C PRO A 39 -5.44 23.01 -22.46
N GLU A 40 -5.86 21.81 -22.86
CA GLU A 40 -7.25 21.42 -23.11
C GLU A 40 -8.05 21.12 -21.85
N LEU A 41 -7.39 21.01 -20.68
CA LEU A 41 -8.05 20.87 -19.38
C LEU A 41 -8.11 22.22 -18.65
N ASP A 42 -9.23 22.52 -18.03
CA ASP A 42 -9.38 23.63 -17.10
C ASP A 42 -9.07 23.15 -15.69
N PHE A 43 -7.91 23.54 -15.15
CA PHE A 43 -7.45 23.15 -13.82
C PHE A 43 -7.87 24.19 -12.78
N ILE A 44 -8.68 23.74 -11.82
CA ILE A 44 -9.10 24.56 -10.69
C ILE A 44 -8.42 24.06 -9.43
N VAL A 45 -7.72 24.91 -8.72
CA VAL A 45 -7.13 24.63 -7.40
C VAL A 45 -7.99 25.35 -6.36
N ALA A 46 -8.85 24.59 -5.66
CA ALA A 46 -9.68 25.17 -4.59
C ALA A 46 -8.86 25.25 -3.29
N GLU A 47 -8.77 26.45 -2.74
CA GLU A 47 -8.03 26.70 -1.50
C GLU A 47 -8.86 26.36 -0.26
N ASP A 48 -10.16 26.47 -0.38
CA ASP A 48 -11.10 26.24 0.71
C ASP A 48 -12.33 25.44 0.25
N ARG A 49 -13.21 25.18 1.21
CA ARG A 49 -14.42 24.41 1.01
C ARG A 49 -15.46 25.12 0.15
N GLU A 50 -15.57 26.44 0.21
CA GLU A 50 -16.54 27.22 -0.54
C GLU A 50 -16.20 27.15 -2.03
N GLN A 51 -14.95 27.40 -2.38
CA GLN A 51 -14.44 27.28 -3.74
C GLN A 51 -14.59 25.83 -4.27
N ALA A 52 -14.31 24.83 -3.43
CA ALA A 52 -14.50 23.42 -3.82
C ALA A 52 -15.97 23.10 -4.11
N THR A 53 -16.89 23.63 -3.33
CA THR A 53 -18.34 23.41 -3.51
C THR A 53 -18.83 24.00 -4.83
N GLU A 54 -18.42 25.22 -5.15
CA GLU A 54 -18.77 25.88 -6.41
C GLU A 54 -18.19 25.14 -7.62
N ALA A 55 -16.91 24.79 -7.57
CA ALA A 55 -16.24 24.13 -8.67
C ALA A 55 -16.76 22.69 -8.91
N LEU A 56 -17.13 21.93 -7.85
CA LEU A 56 -17.67 20.59 -7.96
C LEU A 56 -18.95 20.49 -8.80
N ALA A 57 -19.76 21.55 -8.85
CA ALA A 57 -20.97 21.59 -9.67
C ALA A 57 -20.68 21.39 -11.17
N HIS A 58 -19.47 21.73 -11.61
CA HIS A 58 -19.06 21.71 -13.02
C HIS A 58 -17.93 20.72 -13.31
N ALA A 59 -17.15 20.33 -12.29
CA ALA A 59 -16.00 19.45 -12.45
C ALA A 59 -16.38 18.04 -12.95
N GLU A 60 -15.67 17.55 -13.96
CA GLU A 60 -15.79 16.18 -14.46
C GLU A 60 -14.76 15.25 -13.86
N ALA A 61 -13.64 15.80 -13.37
CA ALA A 61 -12.58 15.10 -12.67
C ALA A 61 -12.18 15.85 -11.40
N ALA A 62 -11.70 15.10 -10.38
CA ALA A 62 -11.17 15.72 -9.17
C ALA A 62 -9.99 14.92 -8.61
N PHE A 63 -9.12 15.60 -7.88
CA PHE A 63 -8.06 15.00 -7.07
C PHE A 63 -8.29 15.34 -5.59
N GLY A 64 -8.22 14.34 -4.71
CA GLY A 64 -8.29 14.55 -3.26
C GLY A 64 -9.35 13.71 -2.56
N THR A 65 -9.88 14.25 -1.47
CA THR A 65 -10.93 13.62 -0.66
C THR A 65 -12.22 14.40 -0.79
N ILE A 66 -13.31 13.72 -1.12
CA ILE A 66 -14.66 14.31 -1.18
C ILE A 66 -15.44 13.81 0.03
N PRO A 67 -15.75 14.64 1.02
CA PRO A 67 -16.63 14.27 2.13
C PRO A 67 -18.10 14.18 1.69
N PRO A 68 -18.98 13.48 2.45
CA PRO A 68 -20.37 13.23 2.04
C PRO A 68 -21.18 14.48 1.67
N ASP A 69 -20.95 15.57 2.36
CA ASP A 69 -21.67 16.82 2.12
C ASP A 69 -21.20 17.58 0.86
N LEU A 70 -19.94 17.37 0.41
CA LEU A 70 -19.48 17.87 -0.88
C LEU A 70 -19.92 16.96 -2.04
N LEU A 71 -20.01 15.65 -1.82
CA LEU A 71 -20.36 14.70 -2.89
C LEU A 71 -21.71 15.02 -3.55
N ARG A 72 -22.69 15.53 -2.80
CA ARG A 72 -23.99 15.94 -3.34
C ARG A 72 -23.92 17.06 -4.40
N HIS A 73 -22.82 17.82 -4.43
CA HIS A 73 -22.59 18.87 -5.43
C HIS A 73 -21.87 18.34 -6.68
N ALA A 74 -21.31 17.11 -6.63
CA ALA A 74 -20.49 16.53 -7.68
C ALA A 74 -21.32 15.87 -8.81
N GLN A 75 -22.28 16.62 -9.40
CA GLN A 75 -23.27 16.12 -10.34
C GLN A 75 -22.67 15.65 -11.69
N ARG A 76 -21.53 16.21 -12.09
CA ARG A 76 -20.86 15.91 -13.35
C ARG A 76 -19.59 15.06 -13.16
N LEU A 77 -19.24 14.72 -11.92
CA LEU A 77 -17.99 14.05 -11.60
C LEU A 77 -17.98 12.62 -12.14
N ARG A 78 -17.03 12.33 -13.00
CA ARG A 78 -16.83 11.04 -13.67
C ARG A 78 -15.59 10.32 -13.15
N TRP A 79 -14.57 11.07 -12.68
CA TRP A 79 -13.31 10.54 -12.18
C TRP A 79 -12.85 11.27 -10.92
N LEU A 80 -12.43 10.48 -9.90
CA LEU A 80 -11.78 10.96 -8.67
C LEU A 80 -10.45 10.24 -8.50
N GLN A 81 -9.35 10.97 -8.50
CA GLN A 81 -8.05 10.47 -8.08
C GLN A 81 -7.92 10.60 -6.56
N ALA A 82 -7.88 9.48 -5.86
CA ALA A 82 -7.64 9.44 -4.42
C ALA A 82 -6.20 9.88 -4.07
N PRO A 83 -5.99 10.55 -2.93
CA PRO A 83 -4.69 11.14 -2.59
C PRO A 83 -3.63 10.13 -2.15
N GLN A 84 -4.03 8.90 -1.85
CA GLN A 84 -3.16 7.84 -1.33
C GLN A 84 -3.42 6.51 -2.03
N ALA A 85 -2.47 5.58 -1.96
CA ALA A 85 -2.63 4.23 -2.50
C ALA A 85 -3.67 3.41 -1.72
N ALA A 86 -3.74 3.63 -0.42
CA ALA A 86 -4.76 3.07 0.47
C ALA A 86 -5.25 4.17 1.39
N PRO A 87 -6.33 4.85 1.02
CA PRO A 87 -6.93 5.88 1.84
C PRO A 87 -7.32 5.38 3.23
N PRO A 88 -7.40 6.28 4.23
CA PRO A 88 -7.75 5.91 5.59
C PRO A 88 -9.16 5.31 5.70
N ALA A 89 -9.43 4.63 6.79
CA ALA A 89 -10.76 4.10 7.10
C ALA A 89 -11.82 5.21 7.00
N GLY A 90 -12.97 4.88 6.42
CA GLY A 90 -14.06 5.84 6.19
C GLY A 90 -13.96 6.64 4.89
N TYR A 91 -12.86 6.52 4.12
CA TYR A 91 -12.78 7.18 2.80
C TYR A 91 -13.84 6.65 1.84
N TYR A 92 -14.04 5.33 1.80
CA TYR A 92 -15.08 4.67 0.99
C TYR A 92 -16.38 4.54 1.81
N TYR A 93 -17.08 5.64 2.01
CA TYR A 93 -18.37 5.66 2.68
C TYR A 93 -19.51 5.25 1.72
N PRO A 94 -20.69 4.83 2.22
CA PRO A 94 -21.74 4.22 1.41
C PRO A 94 -22.16 5.06 0.20
N GLU A 95 -22.30 6.38 0.35
CA GLU A 95 -22.73 7.26 -0.73
C GLU A 95 -21.65 7.37 -1.83
N LEU A 96 -20.36 7.37 -1.48
CA LEU A 96 -19.26 7.36 -2.45
C LEU A 96 -19.17 6.02 -3.19
N ILE A 97 -19.40 4.92 -2.47
CA ILE A 97 -19.46 3.58 -3.08
C ILE A 97 -20.59 3.51 -4.10
N ALA A 98 -21.78 4.02 -3.77
CA ALA A 98 -22.95 4.04 -4.64
C ALA A 98 -22.85 5.06 -5.79
N HIS A 99 -22.02 6.10 -5.66
CA HIS A 99 -21.86 7.13 -6.69
C HIS A 99 -21.23 6.55 -7.98
N PRO A 100 -21.62 6.96 -9.18
CA PRO A 100 -21.09 6.40 -10.44
C PRO A 100 -19.64 6.80 -10.74
N VAL A 101 -19.02 7.69 -9.95
CA VAL A 101 -17.64 8.16 -10.14
C VAL A 101 -16.65 6.99 -10.15
N ALA A 102 -15.77 6.95 -11.15
CA ALA A 102 -14.61 6.06 -11.16
C ALA A 102 -13.55 6.59 -10.20
N ILE A 103 -13.01 5.75 -9.32
CA ILE A 103 -11.94 6.13 -8.39
C ILE A 103 -10.65 5.44 -8.80
N THR A 104 -9.55 6.21 -8.84
CA THR A 104 -8.19 5.70 -9.01
C THR A 104 -7.33 6.07 -7.80
N ASN A 105 -6.22 5.36 -7.59
CA ASN A 105 -5.31 5.61 -6.48
C ASN A 105 -3.84 5.59 -6.92
N PHE A 106 -2.90 5.73 -5.98
CA PHE A 106 -1.46 5.71 -6.23
C PHE A 106 -0.81 4.36 -5.94
N ARG A 107 -1.51 3.25 -6.08
CA ARG A 107 -0.86 1.93 -5.96
C ARG A 107 0.26 1.77 -7.01
N GLU A 108 1.19 0.85 -6.75
CA GLU A 108 2.34 0.49 -7.58
C GLU A 108 3.57 1.41 -7.47
N ILE A 109 3.42 2.65 -7.04
CA ILE A 109 4.57 3.57 -6.94
C ILE A 109 5.52 3.29 -5.76
N TYR A 110 5.11 2.41 -4.83
CA TYR A 110 5.83 2.11 -3.59
C TYR A 110 6.51 0.75 -3.58
N ASN A 111 6.27 -0.08 -4.61
CA ASN A 111 6.62 -1.50 -4.58
C ASN A 111 8.10 -1.74 -4.32
N ASP A 112 8.98 -1.00 -4.98
CA ASP A 112 10.44 -1.08 -4.83
C ASP A 112 10.92 -0.63 -3.45
N HIS A 113 10.35 0.45 -2.90
CA HIS A 113 10.70 0.93 -1.56
C HIS A 113 10.27 -0.09 -0.49
N ILE A 114 9.02 -0.55 -0.56
CA ILE A 114 8.49 -1.53 0.39
C ILE A 114 9.20 -2.87 0.22
N GLY A 115 9.46 -3.32 -1.01
CA GLY A 115 10.24 -4.53 -1.26
C GLY A 115 11.63 -4.49 -0.63
N ALA A 116 12.34 -3.36 -0.79
CA ALA A 116 13.63 -3.14 -0.15
C ALA A 116 13.54 -3.14 1.39
N HIS A 117 12.49 -2.55 1.95
CA HIS A 117 12.23 -2.53 3.39
C HIS A 117 11.98 -3.95 3.96
N VAL A 118 11.18 -4.76 3.27
CA VAL A 118 10.98 -6.17 3.64
C VAL A 118 12.31 -6.93 3.61
N MET A 119 13.12 -6.74 2.56
CA MET A 119 14.43 -7.38 2.47
C MET A 119 15.40 -6.90 3.57
N ALA A 120 15.27 -5.65 4.04
CA ALA A 120 16.03 -5.18 5.20
C ALA A 120 15.69 -5.98 6.46
N PHE A 121 14.42 -6.27 6.74
CA PHE A 121 14.01 -7.17 7.82
C PHE A 121 14.52 -8.59 7.60
N VAL A 122 14.32 -9.17 6.42
CA VAL A 122 14.81 -10.52 6.08
C VAL A 122 16.32 -10.63 6.31
N LEU A 123 17.11 -9.68 5.80
CA LEU A 123 18.56 -9.67 5.96
C LEU A 123 18.99 -9.43 7.42
N ALA A 124 18.27 -8.56 8.14
CA ALA A 124 18.56 -8.29 9.55
C ALA A 124 18.36 -9.57 10.39
N PHE A 125 17.29 -10.32 10.16
CA PHE A 125 17.07 -11.60 10.83
C PHE A 125 18.07 -12.66 10.39
N ALA A 126 18.24 -12.86 9.08
CA ALA A 126 19.15 -13.85 8.53
C ALA A 126 20.60 -13.68 9.01
N ARG A 127 21.02 -12.43 9.31
CA ARG A 127 22.36 -12.11 9.79
C ARG A 127 22.45 -11.85 11.31
N GLY A 128 21.37 -12.09 12.05
CA GLY A 128 21.33 -11.94 13.51
C GLY A 128 21.46 -10.50 14.01
N LEU A 129 21.15 -9.48 13.18
CA LEU A 129 21.27 -8.08 13.58
C LEU A 129 20.30 -7.73 14.71
N HIS A 130 19.15 -8.40 14.82
CA HIS A 130 18.20 -8.27 15.92
C HIS A 130 18.78 -8.66 17.28
N HIS A 131 19.89 -9.44 17.32
CA HIS A 131 20.65 -9.74 18.51
C HIS A 131 21.81 -8.76 18.73
N TYR A 132 22.51 -8.38 17.64
CA TYR A 132 23.74 -7.57 17.74
C TYR A 132 23.47 -6.08 17.94
N ILE A 133 22.38 -5.53 17.39
CA ILE A 133 22.02 -4.12 17.60
C ILE A 133 21.78 -3.83 19.09
N PRO A 134 20.99 -4.60 19.86
CA PRO A 134 20.88 -4.42 21.30
C PRO A 134 22.22 -4.57 22.06
N GLN A 135 23.09 -5.48 21.66
CA GLN A 135 24.43 -5.61 22.26
C GLN A 135 25.29 -4.36 22.00
N GLN A 136 25.26 -3.81 20.79
CA GLN A 136 25.96 -2.56 20.45
C GLN A 136 25.50 -1.41 21.36
N LEU A 137 24.21 -1.26 21.61
CA LEU A 137 23.66 -0.23 22.51
C LEU A 137 24.15 -0.40 23.96
N ARG A 138 24.37 -1.65 24.41
CA ARG A 138 24.93 -1.99 25.74
C ARG A 138 26.45 -2.03 25.78
N ARG A 139 27.12 -1.79 24.63
CA ARG A 139 28.61 -1.89 24.48
C ARG A 139 29.13 -3.30 24.80
N GLU A 140 28.37 -4.33 24.47
CA GLU A 140 28.72 -5.72 24.70
C GLU A 140 29.38 -6.33 23.46
N TRP A 141 30.54 -6.99 23.63
CA TRP A 141 31.19 -7.76 22.58
C TRP A 141 30.99 -9.25 22.85
N LYS A 142 29.81 -9.78 22.46
CA LYS A 142 29.45 -11.19 22.67
C LYS A 142 29.09 -11.84 21.35
N LYS A 143 29.94 -12.77 20.91
CA LYS A 143 29.64 -13.56 19.72
C LYS A 143 28.57 -14.59 20.07
N LEU A 144 27.55 -14.71 19.22
CA LEU A 144 26.67 -15.86 19.22
C LEU A 144 27.45 -17.09 18.72
N PRO A 145 27.04 -18.33 19.08
CA PRO A 145 27.58 -19.55 18.48
C PRO A 145 27.53 -19.45 16.94
N GLN A 146 28.50 -20.06 16.25
CA GLN A 146 28.74 -19.80 14.82
C GLN A 146 27.52 -20.07 13.93
N ASP A 147 26.69 -21.02 14.32
CA ASP A 147 25.48 -21.49 13.62
C ASP A 147 24.17 -21.10 14.34
N ALA A 148 24.24 -20.32 15.43
CA ALA A 148 23.06 -19.92 16.19
C ALA A 148 22.25 -18.85 15.45
N GLY A 149 21.18 -19.27 14.81
CA GLY A 149 20.17 -18.39 14.23
C GLY A 149 20.59 -17.63 12.97
N VAL A 150 21.73 -17.99 12.35
CA VAL A 150 22.12 -17.45 11.04
C VAL A 150 21.42 -18.26 9.95
N ILE A 151 20.68 -17.62 9.06
CA ILE A 151 19.95 -18.27 7.97
C ILE A 151 20.76 -18.13 6.68
N HIS A 152 20.99 -19.25 6.00
CA HIS A 152 21.52 -19.28 4.64
C HIS A 152 20.38 -19.11 3.64
N LEU A 153 20.23 -17.91 3.07
CA LEU A 153 19.07 -17.55 2.27
C LEU A 153 18.78 -18.51 1.08
N PRO A 154 19.79 -19.07 0.36
CA PRO A 154 19.52 -20.05 -0.70
C PRO A 154 18.84 -21.34 -0.25
N GLU A 155 18.85 -21.65 1.04
CA GLU A 155 18.15 -22.81 1.62
C GLU A 155 16.83 -22.42 2.29
N ALA A 156 16.54 -21.11 2.38
CA ALA A 156 15.38 -20.58 3.08
C ALA A 156 14.16 -20.45 2.16
N THR A 157 12.99 -20.65 2.74
CA THR A 157 11.69 -20.45 2.09
C THR A 157 11.03 -19.17 2.59
N ALA A 158 10.66 -18.29 1.65
CA ALA A 158 9.79 -17.13 1.90
C ALA A 158 8.37 -17.46 1.46
N LEU A 159 7.40 -17.37 2.38
CA LEU A 159 5.98 -17.47 2.11
C LEU A 159 5.40 -16.05 2.03
N VAL A 160 5.08 -15.62 0.82
CA VAL A 160 4.54 -14.27 0.56
C VAL A 160 3.02 -14.35 0.47
N VAL A 161 2.34 -13.79 1.47
CA VAL A 161 0.87 -13.78 1.55
C VAL A 161 0.35 -12.45 0.99
N GLY A 162 -0.34 -12.55 -0.15
CA GLY A 162 -0.73 -11.43 -0.98
C GLY A 162 0.32 -11.14 -2.07
N VAL A 163 0.16 -11.72 -3.27
CA VAL A 163 1.11 -11.56 -4.38
C VAL A 163 0.62 -10.50 -5.37
N GLY A 164 0.24 -9.33 -4.84
CA GLY A 164 -0.05 -8.12 -5.61
C GLY A 164 1.22 -7.40 -6.07
N GLY A 165 1.18 -6.09 -6.28
CA GLY A 165 2.35 -5.30 -6.71
C GLY A 165 3.53 -5.42 -5.74
N ILE A 166 3.28 -5.18 -4.45
CA ILE A 166 4.30 -5.26 -3.38
C ILE A 166 4.80 -6.70 -3.21
N GLY A 167 3.88 -7.67 -3.05
CA GLY A 167 4.28 -9.07 -2.86
C GLY A 167 5.06 -9.65 -4.03
N SER A 168 4.76 -9.26 -5.27
CA SER A 168 5.52 -9.65 -6.45
C SER A 168 6.93 -9.08 -6.43
N GLU A 169 7.10 -7.83 -6.00
CA GLU A 169 8.43 -7.22 -5.87
C GLU A 169 9.25 -7.88 -4.75
N VAL A 170 8.62 -8.16 -3.60
CA VAL A 170 9.23 -8.94 -2.51
C VAL A 170 9.68 -10.31 -3.03
N ALA A 171 8.82 -11.02 -3.77
CA ALA A 171 9.14 -12.32 -4.35
C ALA A 171 10.34 -12.24 -5.30
N ARG A 172 10.36 -11.25 -6.18
CA ARG A 172 11.47 -11.01 -7.12
C ARG A 172 12.79 -10.77 -6.39
N LEU A 173 12.77 -9.95 -5.32
CA LEU A 173 13.96 -9.65 -4.53
C LEU A 173 14.42 -10.86 -3.72
N ALA A 174 13.52 -11.56 -3.03
CA ALA A 174 13.86 -12.77 -2.28
C ALA A 174 14.46 -13.85 -3.17
N ALA A 175 13.88 -14.07 -4.36
CA ALA A 175 14.44 -15.01 -5.35
C ALA A 175 15.83 -14.58 -5.86
N ALA A 176 16.10 -13.26 -5.98
CA ALA A 176 17.44 -12.76 -6.34
C ALA A 176 18.49 -13.06 -5.27
N PHE A 177 18.09 -13.25 -4.00
CA PHE A 177 18.94 -13.74 -2.92
C PHE A 177 19.00 -15.28 -2.84
N GLY A 178 18.39 -15.98 -3.82
CA GLY A 178 18.40 -17.43 -3.91
C GLY A 178 17.33 -18.15 -3.10
N MET A 179 16.44 -17.42 -2.43
CA MET A 179 15.38 -18.04 -1.63
C MET A 179 14.33 -18.74 -2.50
N ARG A 180 13.77 -19.83 -1.99
CA ARG A 180 12.54 -20.39 -2.55
C ARG A 180 11.37 -19.53 -2.12
N VAL A 181 10.60 -19.01 -3.08
CA VAL A 181 9.42 -18.19 -2.78
C VAL A 181 8.14 -18.95 -3.10
N ILE A 182 7.28 -19.07 -2.11
CA ILE A 182 5.92 -19.59 -2.23
C ILE A 182 4.97 -18.39 -2.10
N GLY A 183 4.09 -18.20 -3.07
CA GLY A 183 3.06 -17.16 -3.04
C GLY A 183 1.72 -17.72 -2.60
N VAL A 184 0.95 -16.94 -1.83
CA VAL A 184 -0.47 -17.20 -1.55
C VAL A 184 -1.26 -15.97 -1.98
N ASP A 185 -2.24 -16.16 -2.89
CA ASP A 185 -3.10 -15.06 -3.34
C ASP A 185 -4.50 -15.55 -3.71
N GLU A 186 -5.51 -14.85 -3.19
CA GLU A 186 -6.91 -15.23 -3.41
C GLU A 186 -7.38 -14.99 -4.85
N ARG A 187 -6.79 -14.03 -5.54
CA ARG A 187 -7.27 -13.55 -6.85
C ARG A 187 -6.35 -13.90 -7.99
N ARG A 188 -5.05 -13.80 -7.75
CA ARG A 188 -4.05 -14.02 -8.79
C ARG A 188 -4.06 -15.45 -9.30
N ARG A 189 -3.90 -15.63 -10.60
CA ARG A 189 -3.88 -16.95 -11.26
C ARG A 189 -2.58 -17.20 -12.02
N ASP A 190 -1.90 -16.13 -12.43
CA ASP A 190 -0.58 -16.21 -13.07
C ASP A 190 0.51 -16.24 -12.00
N VAL A 191 1.52 -17.06 -12.21
CA VAL A 191 2.70 -17.13 -11.33
C VAL A 191 3.65 -15.99 -11.74
N PRO A 192 3.87 -14.98 -10.86
CA PRO A 192 4.77 -13.88 -11.22
C PRO A 192 6.24 -14.27 -11.13
N PRO A 193 7.13 -13.52 -11.79
CA PRO A 193 8.57 -13.76 -11.71
C PRO A 193 9.07 -13.82 -10.26
N GLY A 194 9.90 -14.80 -9.95
CA GLY A 194 10.46 -15.01 -8.61
C GLY A 194 9.63 -15.89 -7.70
N VAL A 195 8.37 -16.16 -8.02
CA VAL A 195 7.52 -17.13 -7.28
C VAL A 195 7.72 -18.51 -7.89
N ALA A 196 8.05 -19.50 -7.06
CA ALA A 196 8.19 -20.89 -7.48
C ALA A 196 6.84 -21.62 -7.56
N GLU A 197 5.93 -21.33 -6.62
CA GLU A 197 4.60 -21.91 -6.51
C GLU A 197 3.60 -20.85 -6.06
N LEU A 198 2.41 -20.87 -6.63
CA LEU A 198 1.31 -19.96 -6.26
C LEU A 198 0.12 -20.80 -5.77
N HIS A 199 -0.29 -20.54 -4.54
CA HIS A 199 -1.37 -21.23 -3.84
C HIS A 199 -2.55 -20.31 -3.55
N ARG A 200 -3.66 -20.90 -3.10
CA ARG A 200 -4.89 -20.22 -2.69
C ARG A 200 -4.85 -19.89 -1.19
N GLY A 201 -5.74 -18.98 -0.77
CA GLY A 201 -5.84 -18.59 0.62
C GLY A 201 -6.18 -19.73 1.58
N ASP A 202 -6.98 -20.70 1.14
CA ASP A 202 -7.36 -21.88 1.92
C ASP A 202 -6.23 -22.91 2.12
N GLU A 203 -5.15 -22.81 1.35
CA GLU A 203 -3.95 -23.65 1.50
C GLU A 203 -2.90 -23.06 2.47
N LEU A 204 -3.10 -21.79 2.95
CA LEU A 204 -2.09 -21.08 3.75
C LEU A 204 -1.63 -21.86 4.98
N ASP A 205 -2.57 -22.38 5.76
CA ASP A 205 -2.26 -23.01 7.05
C ASP A 205 -1.36 -24.24 6.88
N ALA A 206 -1.50 -24.97 5.77
CA ALA A 206 -0.60 -26.09 5.42
C ALA A 206 0.81 -25.64 5.00
N LEU A 207 0.98 -24.38 4.59
CA LEU A 207 2.25 -23.84 4.13
C LEU A 207 3.07 -23.19 5.26
N LEU A 208 2.41 -22.70 6.32
CA LEU A 208 3.07 -22.02 7.45
C LEU A 208 4.23 -22.84 8.06
N PRO A 209 4.10 -24.19 8.28
CA PRO A 209 5.18 -24.99 8.85
C PRO A 209 6.41 -25.14 7.91
N THR A 210 6.29 -24.76 6.64
CA THR A 210 7.38 -24.91 5.65
C THR A 210 8.25 -23.66 5.52
N ALA A 211 7.75 -22.50 6.00
CA ALA A 211 8.34 -21.21 5.76
C ALA A 211 9.36 -20.79 6.84
N ASP A 212 10.48 -20.23 6.41
CA ASP A 212 11.45 -19.58 7.29
C ASP A 212 11.09 -18.10 7.48
N PHE A 213 10.44 -17.49 6.49
CA PHE A 213 9.90 -16.14 6.55
C PHE A 213 8.45 -16.15 6.06
N VAL A 214 7.52 -15.70 6.90
CA VAL A 214 6.13 -15.45 6.53
C VAL A 214 5.95 -13.93 6.35
N ILE A 215 5.67 -13.50 5.13
CA ILE A 215 5.65 -12.08 4.76
C ILE A 215 4.24 -11.70 4.34
N LEU A 216 3.59 -10.82 5.13
CA LEU A 216 2.21 -10.41 4.93
C LEU A 216 2.16 -9.07 4.20
N THR A 217 1.55 -9.08 3.00
CA THR A 217 1.38 -7.90 2.13
C THR A 217 -0.07 -7.68 1.69
N VAL A 218 -1.03 -8.34 2.37
CA VAL A 218 -2.45 -8.20 2.06
C VAL A 218 -3.02 -6.88 2.55
N PRO A 219 -4.06 -6.32 1.88
CA PRO A 219 -4.80 -5.19 2.40
C PRO A 219 -5.64 -5.60 3.63
N HIS A 220 -6.06 -4.64 4.42
CA HIS A 220 -7.08 -4.86 5.44
C HIS A 220 -8.46 -4.89 4.77
N THR A 221 -9.17 -5.97 5.00
CA THR A 221 -10.57 -6.20 4.61
C THR A 221 -11.26 -6.97 5.73
N PRO A 222 -12.60 -7.11 5.74
CA PRO A 222 -13.28 -7.97 6.74
C PRO A 222 -12.73 -9.40 6.79
N GLU A 223 -12.27 -9.94 5.66
CA GLU A 223 -11.72 -11.31 5.57
C GLU A 223 -10.27 -11.41 6.05
N THR A 224 -9.55 -10.29 6.11
CA THR A 224 -8.14 -10.25 6.54
C THR A 224 -7.96 -9.62 7.92
N GLU A 225 -9.01 -9.19 8.59
CA GLU A 225 -8.95 -8.70 9.97
C GLU A 225 -8.58 -9.85 10.93
N GLY A 226 -7.54 -9.65 11.74
CA GLY A 226 -7.02 -10.68 12.63
C GLY A 226 -6.55 -11.94 11.90
N PHE A 227 -6.16 -11.79 10.63
CA PHE A 227 -5.77 -12.90 9.75
C PHE A 227 -4.60 -13.71 10.32
N MET A 228 -3.56 -13.03 10.85
CA MET A 228 -2.52 -13.67 11.65
C MET A 228 -2.88 -13.59 13.13
N ASN A 229 -3.10 -14.74 13.73
CA ASN A 229 -3.58 -14.93 15.09
C ASN A 229 -2.82 -16.07 15.78
N ARG A 230 -3.17 -16.37 17.03
CA ARG A 230 -2.54 -17.39 17.88
C ARG A 230 -2.39 -18.73 17.15
N THR A 231 -3.43 -19.25 16.52
CA THR A 231 -3.41 -20.55 15.84
C THR A 231 -2.37 -20.54 14.72
N ARG A 232 -2.35 -19.50 13.88
CA ARG A 232 -1.40 -19.40 12.77
C ARG A 232 0.04 -19.19 13.22
N PHE A 233 0.28 -18.47 14.30
CA PHE A 233 1.62 -18.35 14.87
C PHE A 233 2.12 -19.70 15.40
N GLN A 234 1.26 -20.51 15.99
CA GLN A 234 1.60 -21.86 16.47
C GLN A 234 1.93 -22.84 15.34
N GLU A 235 1.35 -22.65 14.16
CA GLU A 235 1.65 -23.47 12.97
C GLU A 235 2.97 -23.06 12.28
N MET A 236 3.52 -21.90 12.57
CA MET A 236 4.80 -21.48 12.01
C MET A 236 5.98 -22.29 12.57
N LYS A 237 7.10 -22.31 11.84
CA LYS A 237 8.36 -22.85 12.39
C LYS A 237 8.76 -22.05 13.64
N LYS A 238 9.22 -22.73 14.67
CA LYS A 238 9.83 -22.08 15.85
C LYS A 238 11.07 -21.24 15.52
N THR A 239 11.72 -21.53 14.41
CA THR A 239 12.84 -20.76 13.86
C THR A 239 12.40 -19.74 12.83
N GLY A 240 11.10 -19.66 12.54
CA GLY A 240 10.53 -18.78 11.53
C GLY A 240 10.36 -17.33 12.00
N PHE A 241 10.36 -16.43 11.04
CA PHE A 241 10.17 -14.99 11.25
C PHE A 241 8.89 -14.52 10.57
N PHE A 242 8.11 -13.71 11.27
CA PHE A 242 6.92 -13.05 10.73
C PHE A 242 7.24 -11.60 10.33
N ILE A 243 6.82 -11.18 9.12
CA ILE A 243 7.02 -9.80 8.65
C ILE A 243 5.66 -9.26 8.17
N ASN A 244 5.22 -8.13 8.72
CA ASN A 244 4.01 -7.44 8.29
C ASN A 244 4.30 -6.01 7.84
N ILE A 245 4.06 -5.74 6.56
CA ILE A 245 4.11 -4.41 5.94
C ILE A 245 2.77 -4.04 5.26
N GLY A 246 1.75 -4.87 5.43
CA GLY A 246 0.43 -4.67 4.84
C GLY A 246 -0.39 -3.66 5.62
N ARG A 247 -1.14 -4.15 6.62
CA ARG A 247 -1.94 -3.34 7.55
C ARG A 247 -1.91 -3.97 8.94
N GLY A 248 -1.87 -3.13 9.98
CA GLY A 248 -1.78 -3.59 11.36
C GLY A 248 -2.95 -4.48 11.79
N LEU A 249 -4.17 -4.10 11.44
CA LEU A 249 -5.39 -4.87 11.77
C LEU A 249 -5.44 -6.28 11.15
N THR A 250 -4.53 -6.62 10.24
CA THR A 250 -4.42 -7.99 9.71
C THR A 250 -3.72 -8.95 10.69
N THR A 251 -3.21 -8.46 11.81
CA THR A 251 -2.44 -9.24 12.79
C THR A 251 -2.93 -8.91 14.19
N SER A 252 -3.26 -9.94 14.99
CA SER A 252 -3.46 -9.79 16.44
C SER A 252 -2.10 -9.57 17.10
N LEU A 253 -1.83 -8.34 17.56
CA LEU A 253 -0.55 -8.00 18.19
C LEU A 253 -0.39 -8.65 19.58
N ASP A 254 -1.48 -8.87 20.32
CA ASP A 254 -1.45 -9.60 21.59
C ASP A 254 -1.04 -11.06 21.36
N ASP A 255 -1.62 -11.74 20.37
CA ASP A 255 -1.26 -13.12 20.02
C ASP A 255 0.19 -13.22 19.52
N LEU A 256 0.67 -12.21 18.78
CA LEU A 256 2.06 -12.14 18.33
C LEU A 256 3.03 -12.00 19.51
N VAL A 257 2.72 -11.13 20.48
CA VAL A 257 3.54 -10.97 21.71
C VAL A 257 3.58 -12.28 22.50
N ASP A 258 2.45 -12.95 22.64
CA ASP A 258 2.36 -14.25 23.33
C ASP A 258 3.20 -15.31 22.60
N ALA A 259 3.08 -15.41 21.28
CA ALA A 259 3.84 -16.38 20.47
C ALA A 259 5.37 -16.15 20.56
N LEU A 260 5.80 -14.88 20.52
CA LEU A 260 7.21 -14.52 20.68
C LEU A 260 7.74 -14.88 22.08
N ARG A 261 6.97 -14.60 23.13
CA ARG A 261 7.34 -14.91 24.53
C ARG A 261 7.36 -16.42 24.79
N ALA A 262 6.46 -17.16 24.16
CA ALA A 262 6.42 -18.62 24.24
C ALA A 262 7.50 -19.31 23.37
N GLY A 263 8.19 -18.57 22.50
CA GLY A 263 9.16 -19.15 21.54
C GLY A 263 8.50 -20.00 20.46
N GLU A 264 7.27 -19.68 20.10
CA GLU A 264 6.54 -20.33 18.99
C GLU A 264 7.08 -19.87 17.65
N ILE A 265 7.60 -18.63 17.58
CA ILE A 265 8.35 -18.08 16.45
C ILE A 265 9.63 -17.40 16.93
N ALA A 266 10.62 -17.24 16.05
CA ALA A 266 11.93 -16.68 16.40
C ALA A 266 11.95 -15.15 16.48
N GLY A 267 11.08 -14.48 15.73
CA GLY A 267 11.03 -13.03 15.72
C GLY A 267 9.98 -12.46 14.77
N ALA A 268 9.82 -11.12 14.81
CA ALA A 268 8.91 -10.41 13.93
C ALA A 268 9.45 -9.04 13.49
N GLY A 269 9.22 -8.69 12.22
CA GLY A 269 9.49 -7.38 11.62
C GLY A 269 8.17 -6.68 11.27
N LEU A 270 7.91 -5.53 11.89
CA LEU A 270 6.65 -4.83 11.71
C LEU A 270 6.88 -3.38 11.28
N ASP A 271 6.15 -2.96 10.26
CA ASP A 271 6.05 -1.55 9.86
C ASP A 271 4.65 -0.97 10.12
N VAL A 272 3.67 -1.84 10.48
CA VAL A 272 2.27 -1.46 10.68
C VAL A 272 1.70 -2.07 11.96
N TYR A 273 0.74 -1.37 12.58
CA TYR A 273 0.21 -1.72 13.90
C TYR A 273 -1.31 -1.59 13.95
N GLU A 274 -1.99 -2.31 14.86
CA GLU A 274 -3.43 -2.19 15.09
C GLU A 274 -3.82 -0.76 15.47
N GLN A 275 -2.99 -0.12 16.29
CA GLN A 275 -3.10 1.29 16.65
C GLN A 275 -1.82 2.02 16.22
N GLU A 276 -1.97 3.10 15.48
CA GLU A 276 -0.88 3.96 15.05
C GLU A 276 -1.11 5.41 15.50
N PRO A 277 -0.16 6.03 16.21
CA PRO A 277 1.14 5.50 16.66
C PRO A 277 1.01 4.35 17.66
N LEU A 278 1.97 3.38 17.62
CA LEU A 278 2.05 2.31 18.63
C LEU A 278 2.21 2.93 20.03
N PRO A 279 1.33 2.58 21.01
CA PRO A 279 1.43 3.13 22.36
C PRO A 279 2.80 2.92 23.00
N ALA A 280 3.29 3.92 23.73
CA ALA A 280 4.64 3.89 24.32
C ALA A 280 4.86 2.78 25.36
N ASP A 281 3.79 2.26 25.93
CA ASP A 281 3.79 1.17 26.90
C ASP A 281 3.51 -0.21 26.27
N HIS A 282 3.36 -0.28 24.94
CA HIS A 282 3.06 -1.52 24.25
C HIS A 282 4.19 -2.55 24.41
N PRO A 283 3.88 -3.82 24.73
CA PRO A 283 4.89 -4.85 25.00
C PRO A 283 5.89 -5.10 23.86
N LEU A 284 5.52 -4.89 22.61
CA LEU A 284 6.39 -5.08 21.45
C LEU A 284 7.70 -4.28 21.53
N TRP A 285 7.71 -3.08 22.17
CA TRP A 285 8.92 -2.27 22.30
C TRP A 285 10.06 -2.99 23.02
N THR A 286 9.74 -3.92 23.92
CA THR A 286 10.70 -4.64 24.76
C THR A 286 10.72 -6.14 24.49
N THR A 287 9.87 -6.66 23.59
CA THR A 287 9.84 -8.10 23.26
C THR A 287 11.10 -8.46 22.43
N PRO A 288 11.90 -9.44 22.88
CA PRO A 288 13.07 -9.88 22.14
C PRO A 288 12.71 -10.41 20.73
N GLY A 289 13.63 -10.24 19.79
CA GLY A 289 13.43 -10.74 18.42
C GLY A 289 12.54 -9.85 17.54
N VAL A 290 12.15 -8.67 18.03
CA VAL A 290 11.28 -7.74 17.29
C VAL A 290 12.08 -6.61 16.67
N LEU A 291 11.77 -6.28 15.40
CA LEU A 291 12.23 -5.09 14.70
C LEU A 291 11.01 -4.26 14.30
N LEU A 292 11.00 -2.99 14.67
CA LEU A 292 9.87 -2.08 14.47
C LEU A 292 10.29 -0.86 13.64
N THR A 293 9.44 -0.47 12.68
CA THR A 293 9.54 0.80 11.96
C THR A 293 8.17 1.50 11.96
N PRO A 294 8.12 2.85 12.00
CA PRO A 294 6.88 3.58 12.26
C PRO A 294 6.11 3.89 10.96
N HIS A 295 5.64 2.86 10.26
CA HIS A 295 4.88 2.92 9.01
C HIS A 295 5.59 3.74 7.92
N THR A 296 6.85 3.39 7.68
CA THR A 296 7.75 4.11 6.78
C THR A 296 8.27 3.27 5.61
N ALA A 297 7.83 2.00 5.49
CA ALA A 297 8.28 1.11 4.42
C ALA A 297 8.04 1.68 3.01
N GLY A 298 6.98 2.49 2.86
CA GLY A 298 6.68 3.19 1.61
C GLY A 298 7.44 4.49 1.39
N TYR A 299 8.26 4.96 2.34
CA TYR A 299 8.99 6.20 2.19
C TYR A 299 10.19 6.03 1.25
N GLY A 300 10.42 7.03 0.41
CA GLY A 300 11.55 7.02 -0.50
C GLY A 300 11.57 8.24 -1.41
N PRO A 301 12.67 8.43 -2.15
CA PRO A 301 12.79 9.51 -3.11
C PRO A 301 11.82 9.30 -4.30
N TYR A 302 11.55 10.38 -5.01
CA TYR A 302 10.78 10.41 -6.28
C TYR A 302 9.29 10.06 -6.16
N LEU A 303 8.73 9.84 -4.98
CA LEU A 303 7.31 9.47 -4.83
C LEU A 303 6.36 10.56 -5.32
N ASP A 304 6.70 11.82 -5.10
CA ASP A 304 5.88 12.95 -5.58
C ASP A 304 5.88 13.05 -7.10
N GLU A 305 7.03 12.78 -7.75
CA GLU A 305 7.09 12.73 -9.20
C GLU A 305 6.32 11.54 -9.78
N ARG A 306 6.43 10.37 -9.16
CA ARG A 306 5.64 9.19 -9.54
C ARG A 306 4.12 9.42 -9.39
N ARG A 307 3.70 10.16 -8.34
CA ARG A 307 2.29 10.57 -8.18
C ARG A 307 1.87 11.51 -9.30
N TYR A 308 2.68 12.52 -9.60
CA TYR A 308 2.43 13.44 -10.69
C TYR A 308 2.31 12.72 -12.03
N GLU A 309 3.19 11.79 -12.35
CA GLU A 309 3.15 11.01 -13.58
C GLU A 309 1.86 10.18 -13.70
N ILE A 310 1.36 9.59 -12.60
CA ILE A 310 0.08 8.86 -12.60
C ILE A 310 -1.09 9.82 -12.86
N ILE A 311 -1.11 10.99 -12.20
CA ILE A 311 -2.16 11.98 -12.43
C ILE A 311 -2.14 12.43 -13.89
N LEU A 312 -0.97 12.78 -14.42
CA LEU A 312 -0.81 13.25 -15.80
C LEU A 312 -1.25 12.18 -16.82
N ASP A 313 -0.84 10.92 -16.63
CA ASP A 313 -1.27 9.81 -17.50
C ASP A 313 -2.78 9.60 -17.43
N ASN A 314 -3.37 9.62 -16.22
CA ASN A 314 -4.81 9.48 -16.05
C ASN A 314 -5.60 10.69 -16.62
N CYS A 315 -5.08 11.91 -16.55
CA CYS A 315 -5.66 13.05 -17.24
C CYS A 315 -5.72 12.84 -18.76
N ARG A 316 -4.61 12.38 -19.36
CA ARG A 316 -4.54 12.06 -20.80
C ARG A 316 -5.54 10.97 -21.19
N ARG A 317 -5.59 9.89 -20.40
CA ARG A 317 -6.55 8.77 -20.59
C ARG A 317 -7.99 9.24 -20.47
N PHE A 318 -8.28 10.07 -19.47
CA PHE A 318 -9.62 10.61 -19.24
C PHE A 318 -10.10 11.44 -20.45
N LEU A 319 -9.25 12.35 -20.95
CA LEU A 319 -9.53 13.14 -22.15
C LEU A 319 -9.73 12.27 -23.39
N ALA A 320 -8.93 11.22 -23.53
CA ALA A 320 -9.01 10.30 -24.65
C ALA A 320 -10.11 9.24 -24.52
N GLY A 321 -10.89 9.21 -23.42
CA GLY A 321 -11.88 8.18 -23.14
C GLY A 321 -11.28 6.78 -22.96
N GLN A 322 -10.01 6.68 -22.59
CA GLN A 322 -9.31 5.41 -22.38
C GLN A 322 -9.48 4.91 -20.92
N PRO A 323 -9.29 3.61 -20.67
CA PRO A 323 -9.31 3.06 -19.32
C PRO A 323 -8.27 3.74 -18.42
N LEU A 324 -8.69 4.19 -17.23
CA LEU A 324 -7.81 4.81 -16.24
C LEU A 324 -6.89 3.78 -15.59
N ARG A 325 -5.67 4.19 -15.21
CA ARG A 325 -4.76 3.37 -14.41
C ARG A 325 -5.21 3.33 -12.95
N ASN A 326 -4.93 2.21 -12.29
CA ASN A 326 -5.15 2.03 -10.86
C ASN A 326 -6.61 2.23 -10.44
N LEU A 327 -7.54 1.77 -11.29
CA LEU A 327 -8.98 1.80 -10.99
C LEU A 327 -9.26 0.96 -9.73
N VAL A 328 -10.04 1.52 -8.81
CA VAL A 328 -10.40 0.92 -7.53
C VAL A 328 -11.76 0.25 -7.63
N ASP A 329 -11.85 -0.99 -7.15
CA ASP A 329 -13.13 -1.61 -6.80
C ASP A 329 -13.62 -1.01 -5.47
N LYS A 330 -14.55 -0.06 -5.56
CA LYS A 330 -15.04 0.69 -4.39
C LYS A 330 -15.71 -0.19 -3.33
N ALA A 331 -16.34 -1.30 -3.74
CA ALA A 331 -16.99 -2.23 -2.81
C ALA A 331 -15.96 -3.02 -1.97
N ARG A 332 -14.75 -3.16 -2.51
CA ARG A 332 -13.64 -3.90 -1.89
C ARG A 332 -12.52 -3.01 -1.40
N TRP A 333 -12.59 -1.69 -1.63
CA TRP A 333 -11.66 -0.65 -1.20
C TRP A 333 -10.27 -0.70 -1.83
N PHE A 334 -10.08 -1.41 -2.97
CA PHE A 334 -8.76 -1.52 -3.62
C PHE A 334 -8.82 -1.92 -5.10
#